data_c034ff628f18e256dea61539ea7689d0
#
_entry.id   c034ff628f18e256dea61539ea7689d0
#
_cell.length_a   1.000
_cell.length_b   1.000
_cell.length_c   1.000
_cell.angle_alpha   90.00
_cell.angle_beta   90.00
_cell.angle_gamma   90.00
#
_symmetry.space_group_name_H-M   'P 1'
#
loop_
_entity.id
_entity.type
_entity.pdbx_description
1 polymer ?
#
loop_
_entity_poly.entity_id
_entity_poly.type
_entity_poly.pdbx_seq_one_letter_code
_entity_poly.pdbx_strand_id
1 'polypeptide(L)'
;NSVYLEKRKLLDDHQIVVWRDHDYIHSGIPYKGDYIDGIFLGLAKKMGWEDKLIVNPINEFEPSLLCSTAYSFDHSIKAKDLAKKLIDTCHLNGIKLIGNSNADIKKAAVLFHVFGDANEAIKNTDKSDVDCLLSMELIDFTYAEYLRDSGMLGRNRVALGMGHFNLEE
;
A
#
# COMPACT_ATOMS: atom_id res chain seq x y z
N ASN A 1 28.08 10.55 10.74
CA ASN A 1 27.82 10.18 9.35
C ASN A 1 28.15 11.36 8.44
N SER A 2 29.17 11.22 7.55
CA SER A 2 29.65 12.29 6.67
C SER A 2 28.59 12.77 5.71
N VAL A 3 27.85 11.87 5.09
CA VAL A 3 26.79 12.23 4.14
C VAL A 3 25.69 13.10 4.77
N TYR A 4 25.31 12.81 6.02
CA TYR A 4 24.36 13.65 6.75
C TYR A 4 24.90 15.06 6.96
N LEU A 5 26.15 15.19 7.37
CA LEU A 5 26.77 16.50 7.63
C LEU A 5 26.92 17.31 6.34
N GLU A 6 27.30 16.67 5.24
CA GLU A 6 27.39 17.31 3.91
C GLU A 6 26.03 17.78 3.42
N LYS A 7 25.00 16.94 3.55
CA LYS A 7 23.62 17.30 3.20
C LYS A 7 23.11 18.47 4.04
N ARG A 8 23.35 18.44 5.34
CA ARG A 8 22.98 19.53 6.24
C ARG A 8 23.69 20.84 5.85
N LYS A 9 25.01 20.77 5.63
CA LYS A 9 25.78 21.95 5.18
C LYS A 9 25.23 22.52 3.87
N LEU A 10 24.87 21.67 2.91
CA LEU A 10 24.27 22.10 1.65
C LEU A 10 22.96 22.86 1.87
N LEU A 11 22.09 22.37 2.75
CA LEU A 11 20.83 23.04 3.09
C LEU A 11 21.07 24.37 3.76
N ASP A 12 22.00 24.42 4.71
CA ASP A 12 22.37 25.65 5.44
C ASP A 12 22.98 26.67 4.49
N ASP A 13 23.93 26.29 3.62
CA ASP A 13 24.60 27.16 2.64
C ASP A 13 23.60 27.79 1.66
N HIS A 14 22.55 27.07 1.29
CA HIS A 14 21.52 27.54 0.37
C HIS A 14 20.27 28.09 1.07
N GLN A 15 20.27 28.20 2.39
CA GLN A 15 19.13 28.66 3.21
C GLN A 15 17.84 27.94 2.92
N ILE A 16 17.94 26.61 2.68
CA ILE A 16 16.79 25.73 2.41
C ILE A 16 16.22 25.20 3.72
N VAL A 17 14.93 25.46 3.95
CA VAL A 17 14.17 24.88 5.05
C VAL A 17 13.51 23.58 4.58
N VAL A 18 13.74 22.49 5.29
CA VAL A 18 13.06 21.22 5.05
C VAL A 18 11.90 21.09 6.04
N TRP A 19 10.70 21.08 5.53
CA TRP A 19 9.51 20.79 6.30
C TRP A 19 9.03 19.37 5.98
N ARG A 20 8.70 18.58 7.00
CA ARG A 20 8.16 17.22 6.87
C ARG A 20 6.74 17.20 7.41
N ASP A 21 5.80 16.75 6.58
CA ASP A 21 4.36 16.71 6.87
C ASP A 21 3.77 15.30 6.64
N HIS A 22 4.57 14.30 6.86
CA HIS A 22 4.19 12.90 6.62
C HIS A 22 3.16 12.39 7.65
N ASP A 23 3.50 12.51 8.94
CA ASP A 23 2.71 11.88 10.01
C ASP A 23 1.34 12.53 10.18
N TYR A 24 1.22 13.82 9.90
CA TYR A 24 -0.04 14.55 9.99
C TYR A 24 -1.09 14.01 9.00
N ILE A 25 -0.68 13.75 7.77
CA ILE A 25 -1.59 13.26 6.72
C ILE A 25 -2.01 11.82 7.00
N HIS A 26 -1.07 10.98 7.47
CA HIS A 26 -1.37 9.60 7.89
C HIS A 26 -2.24 9.53 9.16
N SER A 27 -2.13 10.52 10.05
CA SER A 27 -2.92 10.57 11.29
C SER A 27 -4.43 10.75 11.06
N GLY A 28 -4.82 11.07 9.83
CA GLY A 28 -6.21 11.14 9.39
C GLY A 28 -6.68 12.55 9.09
N ILE A 29 -7.31 12.69 7.93
CA ILE A 29 -8.01 13.90 7.53
C ILE A 29 -9.51 13.69 7.56
N PRO A 30 -10.34 14.73 7.80
CA PRO A 30 -11.79 14.62 7.79
C PRO A 30 -12.32 14.19 6.41
N TYR A 31 -13.14 13.13 6.38
CA TYR A 31 -13.75 12.62 5.17
C TYR A 31 -15.11 11.98 5.46
N LYS A 32 -16.21 12.54 4.88
CA LYS A 32 -17.59 12.04 5.00
C LYS A 32 -18.07 11.77 6.45
N GLY A 33 -17.61 12.58 7.40
CA GLY A 33 -17.99 12.48 8.82
C GLY A 33 -17.09 11.60 9.68
N ASP A 34 -16.03 11.06 9.11
CA ASP A 34 -15.00 10.24 9.76
C ASP A 34 -13.60 10.79 9.48
N TYR A 35 -12.58 10.09 9.94
CA TYR A 35 -11.17 10.40 9.66
C TYR A 35 -10.56 9.25 8.86
N ILE A 36 -9.85 9.58 7.79
CA ILE A 36 -9.20 8.63 6.90
C ILE A 36 -7.74 9.04 6.66
N ASP A 37 -6.88 8.06 6.43
CA ASP A 37 -5.53 8.32 5.93
C ASP A 37 -5.58 9.12 4.63
N GLY A 38 -5.01 10.32 4.66
CA GLY A 38 -5.11 11.28 3.56
C GLY A 38 -4.34 10.85 2.32
N ILE A 39 -3.25 10.11 2.49
CA ILE A 39 -2.42 9.60 1.39
C ILE A 39 -3.21 8.53 0.60
N PHE A 40 -3.82 7.60 1.30
CA PHE A 40 -4.58 6.53 0.65
C PHE A 40 -5.92 7.00 0.08
N LEU A 41 -6.50 8.08 0.65
CA LEU A 41 -7.58 8.80 -0.01
C LEU A 41 -7.10 9.48 -1.30
N GLY A 42 -5.88 10.02 -1.31
CA GLY A 42 -5.24 10.57 -2.50
C GLY A 42 -5.14 9.52 -3.61
N LEU A 43 -4.67 8.33 -3.30
CA LEU A 43 -4.65 7.20 -4.23
C LEU A 43 -6.06 6.86 -4.74
N ALA A 44 -7.05 6.80 -3.86
CA ALA A 44 -8.44 6.55 -4.25
C ALA A 44 -8.94 7.57 -5.26
N LYS A 45 -8.68 8.85 -5.03
CA LYS A 45 -9.04 9.95 -5.95
C LYS A 45 -8.33 9.83 -7.30
N LYS A 46 -7.02 9.62 -7.27
CA LYS A 46 -6.19 9.48 -8.49
C LYS A 46 -6.65 8.31 -9.36
N MET A 47 -7.07 7.20 -8.73
CA MET A 47 -7.55 6.00 -9.41
C MET A 47 -9.04 6.03 -9.79
N GLY A 48 -9.81 7.00 -9.31
CA GLY A 48 -11.27 7.02 -9.44
C GLY A 48 -11.96 5.92 -8.62
N TRP A 49 -11.45 5.62 -7.43
CA TRP A 49 -11.93 4.55 -6.53
C TRP A 49 -12.59 5.07 -5.26
N GLU A 50 -13.02 6.33 -5.23
CA GLU A 50 -13.63 6.92 -4.02
C GLU A 50 -14.93 6.21 -3.61
N ASP A 51 -15.66 5.65 -4.57
CA ASP A 51 -16.87 4.84 -4.35
C ASP A 51 -16.55 3.37 -4.01
N LYS A 52 -15.32 2.94 -4.18
CA LYS A 52 -14.82 1.59 -3.84
C LYS A 52 -14.15 1.54 -2.47
N LEU A 53 -13.90 2.71 -1.88
CA LEU A 53 -13.14 2.85 -0.65
C LEU A 53 -13.90 2.26 0.54
N ILE A 54 -13.26 1.36 1.28
CA ILE A 54 -13.70 0.89 2.58
C ILE A 54 -12.91 1.67 3.62
N VAL A 55 -13.63 2.50 4.38
CA VAL A 55 -13.04 3.27 5.48
C VAL A 55 -13.19 2.45 6.75
N ASN A 56 -12.07 2.14 7.37
CA ASN A 56 -12.07 1.66 8.74
C ASN A 56 -11.77 2.86 9.63
N PRO A 57 -12.59 3.11 10.67
CA PRO A 57 -12.31 4.17 11.62
C PRO A 57 -10.90 4.00 12.18
N ILE A 58 -10.11 5.08 12.17
CA ILE A 58 -8.71 5.07 12.67
C ILE A 58 -8.66 4.60 14.13
N ASN A 59 -9.74 4.77 14.87
CA ASN A 59 -9.87 4.39 16.29
C ASN A 59 -10.24 2.91 16.50
N GLU A 60 -10.65 2.20 15.47
CA GLU A 60 -10.96 0.78 15.50
C GLU A 60 -9.89 0.02 14.71
N PHE A 61 -8.68 -0.02 15.24
CA PHE A 61 -7.64 -0.89 14.74
C PHE A 61 -8.07 -2.33 14.99
N GLU A 62 -8.79 -2.90 14.04
CA GLU A 62 -8.99 -4.34 13.99
C GLU A 62 -7.66 -4.98 13.56
N PRO A 63 -7.02 -5.77 14.42
CA PRO A 63 -5.76 -6.46 14.07
C PRO A 63 -5.91 -7.42 12.87
N SER A 64 -7.15 -7.77 12.52
CA SER A 64 -7.48 -8.58 11.35
C SER A 64 -7.37 -7.82 10.02
N LEU A 65 -7.36 -6.48 10.09
CA LEU A 65 -7.17 -5.61 8.95
C LEU A 65 -5.71 -5.20 8.93
N LEU A 66 -4.95 -5.74 7.99
CA LEU A 66 -3.54 -5.42 7.73
C LEU A 66 -3.31 -3.93 7.41
N CYS A 67 -4.37 -3.15 7.32
CA CYS A 67 -4.34 -1.81 6.75
C CYS A 67 -5.57 -1.00 7.18
N SER A 68 -5.38 0.29 7.28
CA SER A 68 -6.45 1.25 7.53
C SER A 68 -7.36 1.46 6.31
N THR A 69 -6.93 1.03 5.13
CA THR A 69 -7.59 1.38 3.87
C THR A 69 -7.65 0.20 2.92
N ALA A 70 -8.83 -0.10 2.43
CA ALA A 70 -9.08 -1.11 1.42
C ALA A 70 -10.03 -0.62 0.33
N TYR A 71 -10.02 -1.29 -0.82
CA TYR A 71 -10.88 -1.00 -1.96
C TYR A 71 -11.62 -2.25 -2.37
N SER A 72 -12.94 -2.17 -2.52
CA SER A 72 -13.77 -3.27 -2.99
C SER A 72 -14.31 -2.95 -4.39
N PHE A 73 -14.02 -3.82 -5.36
CA PHE A 73 -14.44 -3.66 -6.74
C PHE A 73 -15.76 -4.41 -6.99
N ASP A 74 -16.67 -3.82 -7.77
CA ASP A 74 -17.96 -4.46 -8.12
C ASP A 74 -17.74 -5.74 -8.92
N HIS A 75 -16.74 -5.73 -9.80
CA HIS A 75 -16.33 -6.86 -10.62
C HIS A 75 -14.85 -7.15 -10.38
N SER A 76 -14.48 -8.43 -10.48
CA SER A 76 -13.07 -8.81 -10.36
C SER A 76 -12.23 -8.23 -11.51
N ILE A 77 -10.99 -7.86 -11.19
CA ILE A 77 -9.98 -7.37 -12.12
C ILE A 77 -8.81 -8.35 -12.07
N LYS A 78 -8.25 -8.75 -13.21
CA LYS A 78 -7.02 -9.56 -13.18
C LYS A 78 -5.85 -8.79 -12.57
N ALA A 79 -5.03 -9.45 -11.76
CA ALA A 79 -3.91 -8.82 -11.07
C ALA A 79 -2.97 -8.05 -12.03
N LYS A 80 -2.65 -8.63 -13.19
CA LYS A 80 -1.86 -7.97 -14.23
C LYS A 80 -2.53 -6.71 -14.79
N ASP A 81 -3.87 -6.72 -14.92
CA ASP A 81 -4.61 -5.58 -15.47
C ASP A 81 -4.73 -4.46 -14.42
N LEU A 82 -4.88 -4.84 -13.14
CA LEU A 82 -4.81 -3.90 -12.03
C LEU A 82 -3.43 -3.26 -11.93
N ALA A 83 -2.35 -4.06 -12.05
CA ALA A 83 -0.98 -3.57 -12.09
C ALA A 83 -0.76 -2.58 -13.24
N LYS A 84 -1.23 -2.92 -14.44
CA LYS A 84 -1.16 -2.01 -15.59
C LYS A 84 -1.92 -0.71 -15.35
N LYS A 85 -3.13 -0.79 -14.80
CA LYS A 85 -3.93 0.40 -14.47
C LYS A 85 -3.21 1.31 -13.48
N LEU A 86 -2.57 0.75 -12.44
CA LEU A 86 -1.76 1.51 -11.49
C LEU A 86 -0.56 2.18 -12.17
N ILE A 87 0.18 1.45 -13.01
CA ILE A 87 1.32 1.99 -13.77
C ILE A 87 0.87 3.18 -14.61
N ASP A 88 -0.17 2.99 -15.41
CA ASP A 88 -0.64 4.01 -16.36
C ASP A 88 -1.18 5.26 -15.62
N THR A 89 -1.96 5.07 -14.55
CA THR A 89 -2.62 6.18 -13.83
C THR A 89 -1.67 6.94 -12.91
N CYS A 90 -0.77 6.21 -12.24
CA CYS A 90 0.21 6.81 -11.32
C CYS A 90 1.55 7.14 -11.99
N HIS A 91 1.67 6.92 -13.31
CA HIS A 91 2.88 7.18 -14.09
C HIS A 91 4.12 6.47 -13.58
N LEU A 92 3.95 5.23 -13.10
CA LEU A 92 5.04 4.44 -12.53
C LEU A 92 5.97 3.93 -13.63
N ASN A 93 7.26 3.84 -13.34
CA ASN A 93 8.24 3.17 -14.20
C ASN A 93 8.08 1.65 -14.26
N GLY A 94 7.33 1.08 -13.32
CA GLY A 94 7.04 -0.35 -13.20
C GLY A 94 6.45 -0.67 -11.85
N ILE A 95 6.00 -1.92 -11.70
CA ILE A 95 5.42 -2.45 -10.46
C ILE A 95 5.92 -3.88 -10.24
N LYS A 96 6.21 -4.22 -8.99
CA LYS A 96 6.60 -5.59 -8.63
C LYS A 96 5.36 -6.41 -8.33
N LEU A 97 4.97 -7.31 -9.24
CA LEU A 97 3.88 -8.25 -9.00
C LEU A 97 4.43 -9.55 -8.39
N ILE A 98 3.88 -9.95 -7.26
CA ILE A 98 4.22 -11.19 -6.54
C ILE A 98 2.95 -12.03 -6.42
N GLY A 99 3.04 -13.31 -6.81
CA GLY A 99 1.91 -14.24 -6.86
C GLY A 99 1.39 -14.45 -8.28
N ASN A 100 0.14 -14.91 -8.41
CA ASN A 100 -0.45 -15.25 -9.71
C ASN A 100 -0.94 -14.00 -10.46
N SER A 101 -0.30 -13.68 -11.58
CA SER A 101 -0.66 -12.52 -12.41
C SER A 101 -2.08 -12.59 -13.02
N ASN A 102 -2.66 -13.78 -13.10
CA ASN A 102 -4.03 -13.99 -13.59
C ASN A 102 -5.05 -14.15 -12.45
N ALA A 103 -4.65 -13.94 -11.18
CA ALA A 103 -5.58 -13.95 -10.05
C ALA A 103 -6.70 -12.92 -10.26
N ASP A 104 -7.90 -13.28 -9.82
CA ASP A 104 -9.06 -12.40 -9.81
C ASP A 104 -9.07 -11.55 -8.53
N ILE A 105 -8.93 -10.25 -8.68
CA ILE A 105 -8.88 -9.30 -7.58
C ILE A 105 -10.23 -8.63 -7.43
N LYS A 106 -10.87 -8.83 -6.31
CA LYS A 106 -12.12 -8.17 -5.94
C LYS A 106 -11.92 -7.20 -4.77
N LYS A 107 -10.95 -7.49 -3.90
CA LYS A 107 -10.61 -6.62 -2.78
C LYS A 107 -9.11 -6.39 -2.72
N ALA A 108 -8.73 -5.12 -2.78
CA ALA A 108 -7.35 -4.68 -2.60
C ALA A 108 -7.21 -3.88 -1.30
N ALA A 109 -6.10 -4.05 -0.60
CA ALA A 109 -5.82 -3.34 0.62
C ALA A 109 -4.42 -2.74 0.60
N VAL A 110 -4.25 -1.56 1.20
CA VAL A 110 -2.94 -0.94 1.34
C VAL A 110 -2.25 -1.51 2.57
N LEU A 111 -1.14 -2.18 2.35
CA LEU A 111 -0.33 -2.74 3.41
C LEU A 111 0.72 -1.73 3.83
N PHE A 112 0.69 -1.35 5.12
CA PHE A 112 1.80 -0.64 5.73
C PHE A 112 3.09 -1.47 5.70
N HIS A 113 4.19 -0.87 6.06
CA HIS A 113 5.49 -1.52 6.14
C HIS A 113 5.44 -2.85 6.89
N VAL A 114 5.89 -3.92 6.26
CA VAL A 114 6.13 -5.20 6.92
C VAL A 114 7.55 -5.19 7.51
N PHE A 115 7.79 -4.33 8.48
CA PHE A 115 9.07 -4.26 9.19
C PHE A 115 9.12 -5.10 10.46
N GLY A 116 7.97 -5.63 10.86
CA GLY A 116 7.81 -6.36 12.11
C GLY A 116 7.75 -7.87 11.92
N ASP A 117 6.86 -8.51 12.65
CA ASP A 117 6.67 -9.95 12.61
C ASP A 117 5.96 -10.38 11.31
N ALA A 118 6.75 -10.91 10.37
CA ALA A 118 6.21 -11.45 9.12
C ALA A 118 5.21 -12.59 9.36
N ASN A 119 5.35 -13.36 10.44
CA ASN A 119 4.40 -14.41 10.79
C ASN A 119 3.04 -13.85 11.17
N GLU A 120 3.01 -12.73 11.87
CA GLU A 120 1.75 -12.06 12.20
C GLU A 120 1.08 -11.51 10.94
N ALA A 121 1.83 -10.85 10.08
CA ALA A 121 1.34 -10.36 8.79
C ALA A 121 0.77 -11.50 7.93
N ILE A 122 1.44 -12.66 7.86
CA ILE A 122 0.97 -13.85 7.15
C ILE A 122 -0.34 -14.37 7.76
N LYS A 123 -0.40 -14.53 9.10
CA LYS A 123 -1.60 -15.01 9.79
C LYS A 123 -2.80 -14.09 9.56
N ASN A 124 -2.57 -12.78 9.59
CA ASN A 124 -3.64 -11.81 9.38
C ASN A 124 -4.10 -11.82 7.91
N THR A 125 -3.17 -11.95 6.97
CA THR A 125 -3.51 -12.13 5.55
C THR A 125 -4.33 -13.39 5.32
N ASP A 126 -3.98 -14.50 5.95
CA ASP A 126 -4.73 -15.75 5.81
C ASP A 126 -6.17 -15.66 6.35
N LYS A 127 -6.40 -14.85 7.36
CA LYS A 127 -7.73 -14.62 7.95
C LYS A 127 -8.55 -13.59 7.19
N SER A 128 -7.90 -12.74 6.40
CA SER A 128 -8.57 -11.67 5.64
C SER A 128 -9.23 -12.20 4.36
N ASP A 129 -10.17 -11.43 3.82
CA ASP A 129 -10.78 -11.64 2.51
C ASP A 129 -10.11 -10.79 1.41
N VAL A 130 -8.90 -10.27 1.68
CA VAL A 130 -8.14 -9.45 0.74
C VAL A 130 -7.46 -10.32 -0.31
N ASP A 131 -7.67 -10.01 -1.58
CA ASP A 131 -7.05 -10.72 -2.71
C ASP A 131 -5.71 -10.09 -3.10
N CYS A 132 -5.59 -8.78 -3.00
CA CYS A 132 -4.43 -8.01 -3.44
C CYS A 132 -3.94 -7.06 -2.36
N LEU A 133 -2.63 -7.07 -2.14
CA LEU A 133 -1.95 -6.12 -1.26
C LEU A 133 -1.24 -5.08 -2.12
N LEU A 134 -1.62 -3.81 -1.96
CA LEU A 134 -0.87 -2.68 -2.48
C LEU A 134 0.19 -2.34 -1.44
N SER A 135 1.44 -2.42 -1.80
CA SER A 135 2.54 -2.36 -0.85
C SER A 135 3.57 -1.32 -1.24
N MET A 136 4.10 -0.66 -0.25
CA MET A 136 5.29 0.20 -0.38
C MET A 136 6.52 -0.68 -0.54
N GLU A 137 6.84 -1.48 0.48
CA GLU A 137 7.91 -2.46 0.48
C GLU A 137 7.43 -3.82 1.00
N LEU A 138 8.04 -4.88 0.48
CA LEU A 138 7.85 -6.25 0.94
C LEU A 138 9.20 -6.89 1.20
N ILE A 139 9.32 -7.61 2.31
CA ILE A 139 10.52 -8.39 2.61
C ILE A 139 10.51 -9.64 1.74
N ASP A 140 11.50 -9.75 0.84
CA ASP A 140 11.54 -10.79 -0.19
C ASP A 140 11.68 -12.22 0.36
N PHE A 141 12.43 -12.40 1.45
CA PHE A 141 12.72 -13.71 2.02
C PHE A 141 11.73 -14.18 3.09
N THR A 142 10.60 -13.52 3.25
CA THR A 142 9.54 -13.89 4.21
C THR A 142 8.16 -13.76 3.58
N TYR A 143 7.55 -12.60 3.70
CA TYR A 143 6.18 -12.36 3.25
C TYR A 143 5.99 -12.53 1.73
N ALA A 144 6.98 -12.11 0.93
CA ALA A 144 6.92 -12.31 -0.51
C ALA A 144 7.01 -13.80 -0.91
N GLU A 145 7.81 -14.61 -0.19
CA GLU A 145 7.83 -16.07 -0.41
C GLU A 145 6.49 -16.71 -0.10
N TYR A 146 5.87 -16.34 1.03
CA TYR A 146 4.51 -16.80 1.35
C TYR A 146 3.51 -16.51 0.22
N LEU A 147 3.57 -15.31 -0.40
CA LEU A 147 2.69 -14.97 -1.51
C LEU A 147 2.99 -15.77 -2.78
N ARG A 148 4.28 -16.05 -3.07
CA ARG A 148 4.69 -16.93 -4.18
C ARG A 148 4.15 -18.35 -3.99
N ASP A 149 4.35 -18.92 -2.82
CA ASP A 149 3.85 -20.24 -2.46
C ASP A 149 2.32 -20.30 -2.53
N SER A 150 1.65 -19.26 -2.03
CA SER A 150 0.19 -19.13 -2.10
C SER A 150 -0.31 -19.14 -3.56
N GLY A 151 0.39 -18.41 -4.44
CA GLY A 151 0.10 -18.40 -5.88
C GLY A 151 0.36 -19.77 -6.55
N MET A 152 1.44 -20.47 -6.18
CA MET A 152 1.75 -21.82 -6.67
C MET A 152 0.70 -22.85 -6.21
N LEU A 153 0.11 -22.66 -5.04
CA LEU A 153 -0.98 -23.46 -4.51
C LEU A 153 -2.37 -23.08 -5.08
N GLY A 154 -2.42 -22.19 -6.05
CA GLY A 154 -3.65 -21.79 -6.74
C GLY A 154 -4.54 -20.80 -5.96
N ARG A 155 -4.03 -20.17 -4.92
CA ARG A 155 -4.77 -19.15 -4.19
C ARG A 155 -4.72 -17.80 -4.93
N ASN A 156 -5.78 -17.01 -4.84
CA ASN A 156 -5.88 -15.67 -5.46
C ASN A 156 -5.26 -14.56 -4.60
N ARG A 157 -4.08 -14.82 -4.03
CA ARG A 157 -3.41 -13.80 -3.22
C ARG A 157 -2.20 -13.27 -3.95
N VAL A 158 -2.15 -11.95 -4.12
CA VAL A 158 -1.05 -11.27 -4.80
C VAL A 158 -0.64 -10.02 -4.04
N ALA A 159 0.58 -9.55 -4.29
CA ALA A 159 0.99 -8.22 -3.91
C ALA A 159 1.47 -7.44 -5.13
N LEU A 160 1.17 -6.15 -5.12
CA LEU A 160 1.64 -5.16 -6.07
C LEU A 160 2.52 -4.16 -5.33
N GLY A 161 3.84 -4.33 -5.44
CA GLY A 161 4.83 -3.43 -4.86
C GLY A 161 5.01 -2.20 -5.72
N MET A 162 4.48 -1.08 -5.27
CA MET A 162 4.53 0.20 -5.99
C MET A 162 5.79 0.99 -5.67
N GLY A 163 6.40 0.74 -4.52
CA GLY A 163 7.47 1.55 -3.94
C GLY A 163 6.92 2.68 -3.08
N HIS A 164 7.67 3.03 -2.06
CA HIS A 164 7.25 3.98 -1.00
C HIS A 164 6.86 5.33 -1.58
N PHE A 165 7.79 5.96 -2.29
CA PHE A 165 7.57 7.27 -2.90
C PHE A 165 6.33 7.31 -3.80
N ASN A 166 6.16 6.30 -4.66
CA ASN A 166 5.06 6.28 -5.63
C ASN A 166 3.68 6.10 -4.99
N LEU A 167 3.62 5.53 -3.79
CA LEU A 167 2.36 5.34 -3.08
C LEU A 167 1.99 6.57 -2.25
N GLU A 168 2.98 7.37 -1.85
CA GLU A 168 2.83 8.55 -0.99
C GLU A 168 2.91 9.90 -1.75
N GLU A 169 3.15 9.90 -3.06
CA GLU A 169 3.28 11.12 -3.89
C GLU A 169 1.95 11.90 -4.03
#